data_d55518c9c1674cdcf81bbc69d38d6a72
#
_entry.id   d55518c9c1674cdcf81bbc69d38d6a72
#
_cell.length_a   1.000
_cell.length_b   1.000
_cell.length_c   1.000
_cell.angle_alpha   90.00
_cell.angle_beta   90.00
_cell.angle_gamma   90.00
#
_symmetry.space_group_name_H-M   'P 1'
#
loop_
_entity.id
_entity.type
_entity.pdbx_description
1 polymer ?
#
loop_
_entity_poly.entity_id
_entity_poly.type
_entity_poly.pdbx_seq_one_letter_code
_entity_poly.pdbx_strand_id
1 'polypeptide(L)'
;MVLAPRRRPPARTILLDRALEALPVFRLSDSASDDTCITYSPEEGRRWRVLPSPGDRLPGTFDQDVYVELWHRFTEAGCPADGVLRFTLHAFLRSMGRRVDGRTYEQLRTSLARLHHTRLESAATYYDASTDSFMEGNLALLTAISIDRRRSADREQLQLFPALNAAEPGVAQVTLSSWARTNVVAGHAIMLSAPLYGTLTSPVARRLYRLLEVAREEGSVTWRVALEQLAEQLPLSQRYPSHLQRVLQPAHEMLIGAGLLRDVQLRQHARSWYVDYVLASRSRTVA
;
A
#
# COMPACT_ATOMS: atom_id res chain seq x y z
N MET A 1 -17.95 -6.33 -29.63
CA MET A 1 -17.37 -5.06 -29.17
C MET A 1 -15.88 -5.31 -28.94
N VAL A 2 -14.99 -4.86 -29.84
CA VAL A 2 -13.54 -5.09 -29.74
C VAL A 2 -13.00 -4.11 -28.73
N LEU A 3 -12.54 -4.62 -27.58
CA LEU A 3 -11.84 -3.82 -26.58
C LEU A 3 -10.56 -3.23 -27.20
N ALA A 4 -10.45 -1.91 -27.23
CA ALA A 4 -9.25 -1.22 -27.66
C ALA A 4 -8.03 -1.74 -26.86
N PRO A 5 -6.85 -1.93 -27.49
CA PRO A 5 -5.67 -2.40 -26.80
C PRO A 5 -5.30 -1.42 -25.68
N ARG A 6 -5.34 -1.89 -24.42
CA ARG A 6 -4.95 -1.08 -23.27
C ARG A 6 -3.49 -0.67 -23.43
N ARG A 7 -3.22 0.63 -23.47
CA ARG A 7 -1.84 1.14 -23.42
C ARG A 7 -1.16 0.61 -22.17
N ARG A 8 -0.02 -0.05 -22.33
CA ARG A 8 0.83 -0.49 -21.22
C ARG A 8 1.21 0.74 -20.39
N PRO A 9 1.00 0.74 -19.06
CA PRO A 9 1.41 1.86 -18.22
C PRO A 9 2.94 2.04 -18.32
N PRO A 10 3.44 3.28 -18.21
CA PRO A 10 4.87 3.52 -18.24
C PRO A 10 5.57 2.76 -17.10
N ALA A 11 6.77 2.21 -17.34
CA ALA A 11 7.54 1.34 -16.44
C ALA A 11 7.89 1.94 -15.05
N ARG A 12 7.47 3.16 -14.76
CA ARG A 12 7.69 3.87 -13.50
C ARG A 12 6.39 4.20 -12.77
N THR A 13 5.31 3.53 -13.11
CA THR A 13 3.98 3.76 -12.54
C THR A 13 3.58 2.60 -11.67
N ILE A 14 2.95 2.88 -10.54
CA ILE A 14 2.32 1.90 -9.66
C ILE A 14 0.82 2.13 -9.72
N LEU A 15 0.06 1.11 -10.06
CA LEU A 15 -1.39 1.12 -9.97
C LEU A 15 -1.81 0.46 -8.65
N LEU A 16 -2.66 1.14 -7.89
CA LEU A 16 -3.24 0.64 -6.65
C LEU A 16 -4.76 0.74 -6.72
N ASP A 17 -5.45 -0.17 -6.05
CA ASP A 17 -6.90 -0.14 -5.96
C ASP A 17 -7.37 1.09 -5.19
N ARG A 18 -8.10 1.98 -5.87
CA ARG A 18 -8.58 3.26 -5.31
C ARG A 18 -9.47 3.06 -4.09
N ALA A 19 -10.36 2.07 -4.11
CA ALA A 19 -11.28 1.79 -3.00
C ALA A 19 -10.51 1.37 -1.75
N LEU A 20 -9.50 0.51 -1.90
CA LEU A 20 -8.64 0.10 -0.77
C LEU A 20 -7.77 1.25 -0.28
N GLU A 21 -7.26 2.09 -1.18
CA GLU A 21 -6.42 3.23 -0.79
C GLU A 21 -7.18 4.35 -0.06
N ALA A 22 -8.50 4.40 -0.15
CA ALA A 22 -9.32 5.27 0.69
C ALA A 22 -9.40 4.79 2.15
N LEU A 23 -9.06 3.51 2.43
CA LEU A 23 -9.25 2.84 3.71
C LEU A 23 -7.92 2.65 4.46
N PRO A 24 -7.89 2.75 5.79
CA PRO A 24 -6.70 2.49 6.59
C PRO A 24 -6.40 0.98 6.65
N VAL A 25 -5.14 0.61 6.33
CA VAL A 25 -4.70 -0.79 6.41
C VAL A 25 -3.47 -0.93 7.30
N PHE A 26 -2.55 0.03 7.27
CA PHE A 26 -1.22 -0.08 7.88
C PHE A 26 -1.06 0.88 9.04
N ARG A 27 -0.53 0.40 10.16
CA ARG A 27 -0.08 1.27 11.25
C ARG A 27 1.16 2.05 10.81
N LEU A 28 1.15 3.35 11.08
CA LEU A 28 2.23 4.26 10.67
C LEU A 28 3.14 4.67 11.84
N SER A 29 2.91 4.15 13.04
CA SER A 29 3.78 4.33 14.19
C SER A 29 4.31 2.98 14.67
N ASP A 30 5.60 2.96 15.04
CA ASP A 30 6.24 1.77 15.62
C ASP A 30 6.04 1.69 17.15
N SER A 31 5.35 2.67 17.75
CA SER A 31 5.02 2.61 19.17
C SER A 31 4.12 1.39 19.43
N ALA A 32 4.53 0.58 20.40
CA ALA A 32 3.68 -0.48 20.91
C ALA A 32 2.42 0.16 21.49
N SER A 33 1.32 0.12 20.76
CA SER A 33 0.01 0.40 21.32
C SER A 33 -0.71 -0.94 21.46
N ASP A 34 -1.55 -1.02 22.48
CA ASP A 34 -2.39 -2.19 22.74
C ASP A 34 -3.53 -2.34 21.71
N ASP A 35 -3.50 -1.57 20.63
CA ASP A 35 -4.50 -1.64 19.57
C ASP A 35 -4.45 -3.00 18.88
N THR A 36 -5.44 -3.81 19.13
CA THR A 36 -5.62 -5.13 18.54
C THR A 36 -6.23 -5.10 17.14
N CYS A 37 -6.79 -3.96 16.73
CA CYS A 37 -7.36 -3.77 15.39
C CYS A 37 -7.30 -2.29 14.97
N ILE A 38 -7.32 -2.04 13.66
CA ILE A 38 -7.66 -0.74 13.09
C ILE A 38 -9.17 -0.76 12.82
N THR A 39 -9.90 0.26 13.29
CA THR A 39 -11.32 0.44 12.99
C THR A 39 -11.50 1.82 12.37
N TYR A 40 -12.29 1.88 11.29
CA TYR A 40 -12.64 3.11 10.60
C TYR A 40 -14.11 3.07 10.18
N SER A 41 -14.86 4.12 10.49
CA SER A 41 -16.27 4.27 10.17
C SER A 41 -16.48 5.60 9.46
N PRO A 42 -16.47 5.62 8.11
CA PRO A 42 -16.61 6.86 7.34
C PRO A 42 -18.00 7.50 7.51
N GLU A 43 -19.02 6.70 7.68
CA GLU A 43 -20.44 7.09 7.82
C GLU A 43 -21.15 6.12 8.76
N GLU A 44 -22.33 6.52 9.25
CA GLU A 44 -23.19 5.65 10.05
C GLU A 44 -23.59 4.40 9.25
N GLY A 45 -23.51 3.24 9.89
CA GLY A 45 -23.81 1.94 9.27
C GLY A 45 -22.66 1.36 8.44
N ARG A 46 -21.59 2.11 8.18
CA ARG A 46 -20.40 1.64 7.46
C ARG A 46 -19.25 1.41 8.42
N ARG A 47 -18.57 0.27 8.28
CA ARG A 47 -17.44 -0.05 9.13
C ARG A 47 -16.38 -0.85 8.40
N TRP A 48 -15.14 -0.42 8.57
CA TRP A 48 -13.95 -1.11 8.13
C TRP A 48 -13.11 -1.54 9.31
N ARG A 49 -12.59 -2.76 9.28
CA ARG A 49 -11.69 -3.27 10.32
C ARG A 49 -10.51 -4.01 9.71
N VAL A 50 -9.34 -3.84 10.30
CA VAL A 50 -8.13 -4.60 10.00
C VAL A 50 -7.75 -5.40 11.23
N LEU A 51 -7.68 -6.69 11.11
CA LEU A 51 -7.41 -7.63 12.18
C LEU A 51 -6.12 -8.40 11.90
N PRO A 52 -5.20 -8.48 12.85
CA PRO A 52 -4.02 -9.32 12.72
C PRO A 52 -4.40 -10.80 12.83
N SER A 53 -3.50 -11.68 12.41
CA SER A 53 -3.57 -13.09 12.80
C SER A 53 -3.42 -13.24 14.31
N PRO A 54 -4.05 -14.24 14.95
CA PRO A 54 -3.82 -14.53 16.35
C PRO A 54 -2.33 -14.69 16.66
N GLY A 55 -1.85 -13.94 17.65
CA GLY A 55 -0.43 -13.96 18.06
C GLY A 55 0.51 -13.10 17.18
N ASP A 56 0.02 -12.44 16.14
CA ASP A 56 0.79 -11.47 15.34
C ASP A 56 0.30 -10.04 15.61
N ARG A 57 1.02 -9.06 15.10
CA ARG A 57 0.69 -7.64 15.15
C ARG A 57 0.01 -7.17 13.88
N LEU A 58 -0.65 -6.03 13.93
CA LEU A 58 -1.17 -5.32 12.77
C LEU A 58 -0.05 -5.03 11.75
N PRO A 59 -0.36 -5.02 10.44
CA PRO A 59 0.61 -4.64 9.42
C PRO A 59 1.09 -3.19 9.66
N GLY A 60 2.40 -3.01 9.61
CA GLY A 60 3.08 -1.75 9.93
C GLY A 60 3.75 -1.08 8.74
N THR A 61 4.70 -0.21 9.03
CA THR A 61 5.38 0.63 8.04
C THR A 61 6.15 -0.16 6.99
N PHE A 62 6.85 -1.23 7.39
CA PHE A 62 7.56 -2.09 6.45
C PHE A 62 6.60 -2.90 5.59
N ASP A 63 5.49 -3.38 6.17
CA ASP A 63 4.45 -4.13 5.47
C ASP A 63 3.76 -3.25 4.41
N GLN A 64 3.60 -1.95 4.68
CA GLN A 64 3.14 -0.96 3.71
C GLN A 64 4.07 -0.89 2.48
N ASP A 65 5.38 -0.85 2.70
CA ASP A 65 6.35 -0.78 1.61
C ASP A 65 6.36 -2.08 0.79
N VAL A 66 6.25 -3.24 1.44
CA VAL A 66 6.13 -4.55 0.77
C VAL A 66 4.86 -4.62 -0.06
N TYR A 67 3.73 -4.15 0.47
CA TYR A 67 2.46 -4.08 -0.26
C TYR A 67 2.58 -3.24 -1.53
N VAL A 68 3.14 -2.04 -1.44
CA VAL A 68 3.29 -1.14 -2.60
C VAL A 68 4.25 -1.73 -3.64
N GLU A 69 5.34 -2.40 -3.21
CA GLU A 69 6.26 -3.07 -4.13
C GLU A 69 5.61 -4.26 -4.85
N LEU A 70 4.72 -5.02 -4.18
CA LEU A 70 3.94 -6.08 -4.83
C LEU A 70 3.06 -5.50 -5.95
N TRP A 71 2.37 -4.40 -5.70
CA TRP A 71 1.56 -3.72 -6.71
C TRP A 71 2.39 -3.09 -7.82
N HIS A 72 3.58 -2.58 -7.52
CA HIS A 72 4.53 -2.12 -8.53
C HIS A 72 4.89 -3.24 -9.49
N ARG A 73 5.26 -4.42 -8.98
CA ARG A 73 5.55 -5.61 -9.78
C ARG A 73 4.34 -6.12 -10.57
N PHE A 74 3.16 -6.06 -9.98
CA PHE A 74 1.92 -6.39 -10.66
C PHE A 74 1.69 -5.47 -11.88
N THR A 75 1.92 -4.17 -11.70
CA THR A 75 1.80 -3.17 -12.76
C THR A 75 2.86 -3.38 -13.85
N GLU A 76 4.13 -3.59 -13.47
CA GLU A 76 5.23 -3.87 -14.41
C GLU A 76 5.00 -5.15 -15.22
N ALA A 77 4.43 -6.18 -14.61
CA ALA A 77 4.07 -7.42 -15.28
C ALA A 77 2.85 -7.28 -16.22
N GLY A 78 2.25 -6.10 -16.30
CA GLY A 78 1.08 -5.84 -17.16
C GLY A 78 -0.24 -6.32 -16.56
N CYS A 79 -0.34 -6.37 -15.24
CA CYS A 79 -1.54 -6.75 -14.48
C CYS A 79 -2.02 -8.18 -14.85
N PRO A 80 -1.21 -9.22 -14.55
CA PRO A 80 -1.54 -10.59 -14.92
C PRO A 80 -2.90 -11.03 -14.34
N ALA A 81 -3.71 -11.70 -15.17
CA ALA A 81 -5.09 -12.06 -14.80
C ALA A 81 -5.17 -13.03 -13.62
N ASP A 82 -4.18 -13.91 -13.45
CA ASP A 82 -4.08 -14.84 -12.32
C ASP A 82 -3.60 -14.17 -11.04
N GLY A 83 -3.02 -12.95 -11.12
CA GLY A 83 -2.46 -12.20 -10.01
C GLY A 83 -1.20 -12.81 -9.41
N VAL A 84 -0.58 -13.77 -10.09
CA VAL A 84 0.61 -14.47 -9.61
C VAL A 84 1.87 -13.67 -9.92
N LEU A 85 2.62 -13.36 -8.89
CA LEU A 85 3.91 -12.68 -8.97
C LEU A 85 5.01 -13.65 -8.55
N ARG A 86 6.07 -13.76 -9.37
CA ARG A 86 7.27 -14.54 -9.07
C ARG A 86 8.47 -13.63 -9.02
N PHE A 87 9.25 -13.73 -7.94
CA PHE A 87 10.43 -12.89 -7.74
C PHE A 87 11.41 -13.55 -6.78
N THR A 88 12.69 -13.17 -6.88
CA THR A 88 13.65 -13.52 -5.83
C THR A 88 13.54 -12.52 -4.69
N LEU A 89 13.69 -12.99 -3.44
CA LEU A 89 13.69 -12.09 -2.28
C LEU A 89 14.81 -11.03 -2.40
N HIS A 90 15.93 -11.39 -3.03
CA HIS A 90 17.03 -10.48 -3.34
C HIS A 90 16.59 -9.31 -4.23
N ALA A 91 16.01 -9.62 -5.39
CA ALA A 91 15.55 -8.61 -6.33
C ALA A 91 14.43 -7.73 -5.74
N PHE A 92 13.59 -8.32 -4.88
CA PHE A 92 12.54 -7.58 -4.18
C PHE A 92 13.08 -6.54 -3.21
N LEU A 93 14.02 -6.93 -2.33
CA LEU A 93 14.66 -6.00 -1.39
C LEU A 93 15.48 -4.92 -2.11
N ARG A 94 16.16 -5.27 -3.19
CA ARG A 94 16.92 -4.32 -4.01
C ARG A 94 16.00 -3.26 -4.64
N SER A 95 14.85 -3.67 -5.18
CA SER A 95 13.85 -2.76 -5.75
C SER A 95 13.30 -1.79 -4.69
N MET A 96 13.07 -2.29 -3.46
CA MET A 96 12.67 -1.43 -2.34
C MET A 96 13.79 -0.50 -1.83
N GLY A 97 14.99 -0.53 -2.39
CA GLY A 97 16.15 0.23 -1.90
C GLY A 97 16.63 -0.24 -0.52
N ARG A 98 16.33 -1.48 -0.13
CA ARG A 98 16.72 -2.02 1.18
C ARG A 98 18.06 -2.74 1.12
N ARG A 99 18.79 -2.71 2.25
CA ARG A 99 19.99 -3.54 2.40
C ARG A 99 19.61 -5.02 2.29
N VAL A 100 20.47 -5.81 1.65
CA VAL A 100 20.24 -7.25 1.44
C VAL A 100 21.12 -8.03 2.40
N ASP A 101 20.53 -8.49 3.51
CA ASP A 101 21.19 -9.30 4.53
C ASP A 101 20.18 -10.29 5.15
N GLY A 102 20.67 -11.17 6.05
CA GLY A 102 19.84 -12.19 6.68
C GLY A 102 18.65 -11.63 7.44
N ARG A 103 18.81 -10.47 8.11
CA ARG A 103 17.76 -9.81 8.89
C ARG A 103 16.65 -9.29 7.98
N THR A 104 17.01 -8.62 6.88
CA THR A 104 16.04 -8.06 5.94
C THR A 104 15.32 -9.14 5.14
N TYR A 105 15.96 -10.28 4.84
CA TYR A 105 15.28 -11.45 4.29
C TYR A 105 14.21 -11.98 5.22
N GLU A 106 14.53 -12.14 6.52
CA GLU A 106 13.56 -12.64 7.48
C GLU A 106 12.42 -11.61 7.71
N GLN A 107 12.76 -10.33 7.76
CA GLN A 107 11.76 -9.26 7.83
C GLN A 107 10.79 -9.30 6.63
N LEU A 108 11.30 -9.54 5.41
CA LEU A 108 10.45 -9.66 4.21
C LEU A 108 9.56 -10.91 4.27
N ARG A 109 10.08 -12.06 4.71
CA ARG A 109 9.28 -13.28 4.86
C ARG A 109 8.15 -13.08 5.87
N THR A 110 8.48 -12.50 7.02
CA THR A 110 7.49 -12.20 8.08
C THR A 110 6.45 -11.21 7.58
N SER A 111 6.85 -10.19 6.82
CA SER A 111 5.94 -9.22 6.23
C SER A 111 4.97 -9.88 5.23
N LEU A 112 5.48 -10.70 4.31
CA LEU A 112 4.64 -11.41 3.36
C LEU A 112 3.62 -12.32 4.08
N ALA A 113 4.07 -13.08 5.10
CA ALA A 113 3.20 -13.91 5.92
C ALA A 113 2.12 -13.07 6.64
N ARG A 114 2.50 -11.93 7.23
CA ARG A 114 1.56 -11.02 7.90
C ARG A 114 0.53 -10.46 6.93
N LEU A 115 0.92 -9.99 5.75
CA LEU A 115 -0.01 -9.50 4.72
C LEU A 115 -0.99 -10.58 4.27
N HIS A 116 -0.54 -11.84 4.18
CA HIS A 116 -1.41 -12.96 3.83
C HIS A 116 -2.43 -13.31 4.92
N HIS A 117 -2.01 -13.24 6.19
CA HIS A 117 -2.86 -13.60 7.31
C HIS A 117 -3.67 -12.42 7.88
N THR A 118 -3.42 -11.19 7.43
CA THR A 118 -4.22 -10.02 7.82
C THR A 118 -5.62 -10.14 7.23
N ARG A 119 -6.63 -10.08 8.11
CA ARG A 119 -8.03 -10.08 7.73
C ARG A 119 -8.56 -8.66 7.67
N LEU A 120 -9.21 -8.34 6.57
CA LEU A 120 -9.91 -7.08 6.35
C LEU A 120 -11.41 -7.38 6.41
N GLU A 121 -12.14 -6.65 7.24
CA GLU A 121 -13.59 -6.78 7.35
C GLU A 121 -14.26 -5.52 6.81
N SER A 122 -15.11 -5.70 5.79
CA SER A 122 -15.91 -4.64 5.22
C SER A 122 -17.38 -4.84 5.60
N ALA A 123 -17.97 -3.82 6.20
CA ALA A 123 -19.42 -3.66 6.33
C ALA A 123 -19.79 -2.43 5.50
N ALA A 124 -20.15 -2.66 4.25
CA ALA A 124 -20.54 -1.65 3.25
C ALA A 124 -19.52 -0.50 3.10
N THR A 125 -18.20 -0.80 3.18
CA THR A 125 -17.16 0.26 3.16
C THR A 125 -16.23 0.14 1.96
N TYR A 126 -15.87 -1.08 1.56
CA TYR A 126 -15.06 -1.32 0.37
C TYR A 126 -15.96 -1.37 -0.86
N TYR A 127 -15.64 -0.53 -1.86
CA TYR A 127 -16.37 -0.48 -3.13
C TYR A 127 -15.78 -1.44 -4.16
N ASP A 128 -16.62 -2.27 -4.78
CA ASP A 128 -16.27 -3.14 -5.89
C ASP A 128 -16.80 -2.55 -7.20
N ALA A 129 -15.88 -2.07 -8.03
CA ALA A 129 -16.22 -1.45 -9.30
C ALA A 129 -16.78 -2.44 -10.34
N SER A 130 -16.58 -3.75 -10.14
CA SER A 130 -17.11 -4.77 -11.08
C SER A 130 -18.60 -5.05 -10.87
N THR A 131 -19.06 -4.89 -9.64
CA THR A 131 -20.47 -5.08 -9.26
C THR A 131 -21.21 -3.76 -8.99
N ASP A 132 -20.48 -2.63 -9.06
CA ASP A 132 -20.99 -1.27 -8.73
C ASP A 132 -21.66 -1.24 -7.35
N SER A 133 -21.04 -1.88 -6.37
CA SER A 133 -21.63 -2.01 -5.02
C SER A 133 -20.58 -2.04 -3.92
N PHE A 134 -21.03 -1.77 -2.68
CA PHE A 134 -20.18 -1.92 -1.50
C PHE A 134 -20.22 -3.37 -1.01
N MET A 135 -19.04 -3.92 -0.74
CA MET A 135 -18.89 -5.30 -0.28
C MET A 135 -19.17 -5.45 1.22
N GLU A 136 -19.78 -6.58 1.54
CA GLU A 136 -19.94 -7.11 2.89
C GLU A 136 -19.10 -8.37 3.05
N GLY A 137 -18.31 -8.45 4.12
CA GLY A 137 -17.59 -9.69 4.45
C GLY A 137 -16.10 -9.52 4.72
N ASN A 138 -15.40 -10.64 4.64
CA ASN A 138 -13.97 -10.74 4.92
C ASN A 138 -13.16 -10.74 3.64
N LEU A 139 -12.09 -9.96 3.62
CA LEU A 139 -11.15 -9.82 2.52
C LEU A 139 -9.73 -10.12 3.00
N ALA A 140 -8.88 -10.57 2.11
CA ALA A 140 -7.45 -10.76 2.36
C ALA A 140 -6.64 -10.01 1.30
N LEU A 141 -5.47 -9.48 1.66
CA LEU A 141 -4.59 -8.78 0.71
C LEU A 141 -3.94 -9.75 -0.28
N LEU A 142 -3.53 -10.91 0.22
CA LEU A 142 -2.89 -11.99 -0.54
C LEU A 142 -3.67 -13.28 -0.34
N THR A 143 -3.84 -14.05 -1.41
CA THR A 143 -4.56 -15.35 -1.35
C THR A 143 -3.63 -16.54 -1.23
N ALA A 144 -2.38 -16.41 -1.65
CA ALA A 144 -1.39 -17.48 -1.54
C ALA A 144 0.02 -16.92 -1.44
N ILE A 145 0.87 -17.62 -0.69
CA ILE A 145 2.31 -17.38 -0.60
C ILE A 145 3.03 -18.73 -0.63
N SER A 146 4.05 -18.83 -1.48
CA SER A 146 5.02 -19.91 -1.46
C SER A 146 6.42 -19.32 -1.53
N ILE A 147 7.29 -19.72 -0.62
CA ILE A 147 8.69 -19.27 -0.58
C ILE A 147 9.58 -20.51 -0.55
N ASP A 148 10.43 -20.64 -1.57
CA ASP A 148 11.42 -21.72 -1.61
C ASP A 148 12.47 -21.49 -0.50
N ARG A 149 12.49 -22.40 0.49
CA ARG A 149 13.40 -22.38 1.63
C ARG A 149 14.52 -23.38 1.44
N ARG A 150 15.25 -23.38 0.35
CA ARG A 150 16.41 -24.27 0.19
C ARG A 150 17.44 -23.98 1.27
N ARG A 151 17.85 -25.03 2.00
CA ARG A 151 18.85 -24.95 3.07
C ARG A 151 20.26 -24.77 2.49
N SER A 152 21.18 -24.28 3.33
CA SER A 152 22.60 -24.08 2.96
C SER A 152 23.28 -25.38 2.49
N ALA A 153 22.87 -26.55 3.02
CA ALA A 153 23.36 -27.87 2.59
C ALA A 153 23.07 -28.15 1.11
N ASP A 154 21.94 -27.65 0.60
CA ASP A 154 21.59 -27.83 -0.81
C ASP A 154 22.51 -27.03 -1.75
N ARG A 155 23.17 -25.99 -1.25
CA ARG A 155 24.14 -25.19 -2.03
C ARG A 155 25.41 -25.93 -2.34
N GLU A 156 25.93 -26.74 -1.40
CA GLU A 156 27.13 -27.55 -1.64
C GLU A 156 26.83 -28.66 -2.64
N GLN A 157 25.65 -29.29 -2.55
CA GLN A 157 25.17 -30.26 -3.54
C GLN A 157 24.96 -29.64 -4.92
N LEU A 158 24.42 -28.40 -4.99
CA LEU A 158 24.22 -27.68 -6.25
C LEU A 158 25.53 -27.24 -6.91
N GLN A 159 26.58 -27.00 -6.14
CA GLN A 159 27.94 -26.75 -6.69
C GLN A 159 28.55 -28.01 -7.31
N LEU A 160 28.26 -29.20 -6.77
CA LEU A 160 28.72 -30.48 -7.29
C LEU A 160 27.91 -30.93 -8.51
N PHE A 161 26.66 -30.46 -8.66
CA PHE A 161 25.76 -30.83 -9.75
C PHE A 161 25.09 -29.60 -10.40
N PRO A 162 25.80 -28.83 -11.24
CA PRO A 162 25.26 -27.59 -11.86
C PRO A 162 23.98 -27.78 -12.66
N ALA A 163 23.71 -29.00 -13.16
CA ALA A 163 22.48 -29.32 -13.89
C ALA A 163 21.19 -29.28 -13.02
N LEU A 164 21.31 -29.29 -11.69
CA LEU A 164 20.20 -29.16 -10.73
C LEU A 164 19.85 -27.67 -10.44
N ASN A 165 20.62 -26.71 -10.99
CA ASN A 165 20.47 -25.27 -10.76
C ASN A 165 19.29 -24.62 -11.50
N ALA A 166 18.32 -25.37 -11.99
CA ALA A 166 17.21 -24.83 -12.78
C ALA A 166 16.21 -23.96 -12.00
N ALA A 167 16.32 -23.87 -10.67
CA ALA A 167 15.51 -22.96 -9.87
C ALA A 167 16.41 -22.12 -8.94
N GLU A 168 16.37 -20.80 -9.11
CA GLU A 168 17.09 -19.88 -8.21
C GLU A 168 16.63 -20.06 -6.75
N PRO A 169 17.57 -20.27 -5.78
CA PRO A 169 17.20 -20.37 -4.38
C PRO A 169 16.59 -19.05 -3.89
N GLY A 170 15.49 -19.14 -3.14
CA GLY A 170 14.81 -17.98 -2.57
C GLY A 170 13.79 -17.32 -3.50
N VAL A 171 13.28 -18.05 -4.50
CA VAL A 171 12.12 -17.60 -5.31
C VAL A 171 10.88 -17.61 -4.42
N ALA A 172 10.20 -16.49 -4.39
CA ALA A 172 8.87 -16.38 -3.82
C ALA A 172 7.82 -16.32 -4.93
N GLN A 173 6.69 -16.96 -4.69
CA GLN A 173 5.47 -16.80 -5.46
C GLN A 173 4.39 -16.26 -4.54
N VAL A 174 3.76 -15.17 -4.94
CA VAL A 174 2.69 -14.49 -4.21
C VAL A 174 1.51 -14.29 -5.15
N THR A 175 0.30 -14.52 -4.66
CA THR A 175 -0.92 -14.27 -5.41
C THR A 175 -1.69 -13.12 -4.76
N LEU A 176 -1.88 -12.03 -5.49
CA LEU A 176 -2.72 -10.91 -5.07
C LEU A 176 -4.20 -11.32 -5.12
N SER A 177 -4.99 -10.81 -4.19
CA SER A 177 -6.42 -11.08 -4.12
C SER A 177 -7.18 -10.58 -5.35
N SER A 178 -8.16 -11.35 -5.81
CA SER A 178 -8.92 -11.05 -7.03
C SER A 178 -9.73 -9.76 -6.92
N TRP A 179 -10.37 -9.51 -5.79
CA TRP A 179 -11.22 -8.34 -5.59
C TRP A 179 -10.47 -7.01 -5.84
N ALA A 180 -9.28 -6.82 -5.26
CA ALA A 180 -8.48 -5.61 -5.49
C ALA A 180 -7.92 -5.54 -6.92
N ARG A 181 -7.52 -6.68 -7.51
CA ARG A 181 -7.04 -6.73 -8.91
C ARG A 181 -8.14 -6.38 -9.91
N THR A 182 -9.36 -6.86 -9.67
CA THR A 182 -10.51 -6.58 -10.52
C THR A 182 -10.79 -5.09 -10.58
N ASN A 183 -10.75 -4.37 -9.44
CA ASN A 183 -10.88 -2.93 -9.42
C ASN A 183 -9.79 -2.23 -10.25
N VAL A 184 -8.52 -2.59 -10.04
CA VAL A 184 -7.41 -2.01 -10.81
C VAL A 184 -7.56 -2.27 -12.31
N VAL A 185 -7.93 -3.48 -12.70
CA VAL A 185 -8.13 -3.84 -14.11
C VAL A 185 -9.36 -3.16 -14.71
N ALA A 186 -10.41 -2.93 -13.92
CA ALA A 186 -11.60 -2.16 -14.31
C ALA A 186 -11.33 -0.66 -14.49
N GLY A 187 -10.16 -0.16 -14.06
CA GLY A 187 -9.79 1.26 -14.13
C GLY A 187 -10.12 2.03 -12.85
N HIS A 188 -10.66 1.37 -11.81
CA HIS A 188 -10.88 1.97 -10.50
C HIS A 188 -9.58 1.92 -9.67
N ALA A 189 -8.59 2.68 -10.13
CA ALA A 189 -7.24 2.68 -9.57
C ALA A 189 -6.69 4.09 -9.41
N ILE A 190 -5.84 4.28 -8.42
CA ILE A 190 -4.95 5.43 -8.35
C ILE A 190 -3.61 5.12 -9.03
N MET A 191 -2.95 6.17 -9.49
CA MET A 191 -1.68 6.07 -10.19
C MET A 191 -0.59 6.82 -9.43
N LEU A 192 0.43 6.10 -8.95
CA LEU A 192 1.58 6.67 -8.28
C LEU A 192 2.81 6.68 -9.22
N SER A 193 3.68 7.68 -9.04
CA SER A 193 5.03 7.65 -9.60
C SER A 193 5.95 6.83 -8.69
N ALA A 194 6.48 5.72 -9.18
CA ALA A 194 7.40 4.88 -8.42
C ALA A 194 8.69 5.65 -7.99
N PRO A 195 9.31 6.48 -8.85
CA PRO A 195 10.44 7.29 -8.43
C PRO A 195 10.09 8.26 -7.29
N LEU A 196 8.96 8.98 -7.38
CA LEU A 196 8.53 9.90 -6.32
C LEU A 196 8.21 9.17 -5.03
N TYR A 197 7.52 8.03 -5.10
CA TYR A 197 7.24 7.21 -3.92
C TYR A 197 8.53 6.74 -3.23
N GLY A 198 9.56 6.39 -4.01
CA GLY A 198 10.87 6.00 -3.50
C GLY A 198 11.64 7.12 -2.78
N THR A 199 11.42 8.39 -3.14
CA THR A 199 12.06 9.54 -2.45
C THR A 199 11.43 9.86 -1.10
N LEU A 200 10.18 9.44 -0.87
CA LEU A 200 9.50 9.67 0.40
C LEU A 200 10.04 8.71 1.48
N THR A 201 10.73 9.23 2.47
CA THR A 201 11.30 8.41 3.56
C THR A 201 10.33 8.21 4.72
N SER A 202 9.37 9.13 4.90
CA SER A 202 8.36 9.04 5.96
C SER A 202 7.21 8.11 5.57
N PRO A 203 6.85 7.10 6.40
CA PRO A 203 5.68 6.26 6.19
C PRO A 203 4.37 7.06 6.13
N VAL A 204 4.28 8.14 6.92
CA VAL A 204 3.13 9.06 6.91
C VAL A 204 3.04 9.80 5.57
N ALA A 205 4.18 10.32 5.05
CA ALA A 205 4.20 10.97 3.75
C ALA A 205 3.81 10.01 2.62
N ARG A 206 4.29 8.76 2.64
CA ARG A 206 3.90 7.70 1.68
C ARG A 206 2.41 7.42 1.71
N ARG A 207 1.83 7.33 2.91
CA ARG A 207 0.38 7.11 3.06
C ARG A 207 -0.41 8.34 2.60
N LEU A 208 0.00 9.55 2.98
CA LEU A 208 -0.62 10.79 2.53
C LEU A 208 -0.59 10.92 1.01
N TYR A 209 0.53 10.61 0.36
CA TYR A 209 0.62 10.63 -1.10
C TYR A 209 -0.48 9.76 -1.73
N ARG A 210 -0.72 8.55 -1.23
CA ARG A 210 -1.78 7.66 -1.72
C ARG A 210 -3.18 8.25 -1.51
N LEU A 211 -3.46 8.84 -0.34
CA LEU A 211 -4.74 9.52 -0.07
C LEU A 211 -4.96 10.74 -0.98
N LEU A 212 -3.90 11.53 -1.23
CA LEU A 212 -3.97 12.66 -2.15
C LEU A 212 -4.29 12.23 -3.58
N GLU A 213 -3.75 11.08 -4.02
CA GLU A 213 -4.08 10.54 -5.35
C GLU A 213 -5.51 9.97 -5.40
N VAL A 214 -6.05 9.43 -4.29
CA VAL A 214 -7.49 9.10 -4.19
C VAL A 214 -8.34 10.35 -4.41
N ALA A 215 -8.05 11.45 -3.70
CA ALA A 215 -8.75 12.72 -3.86
C ALA A 215 -8.61 13.29 -5.28
N ARG A 216 -7.43 13.15 -5.90
CA ARG A 216 -7.17 13.60 -7.28
C ARG A 216 -7.98 12.82 -8.32
N GLU A 217 -8.15 11.51 -8.16
CA GLU A 217 -8.98 10.71 -9.07
C GLU A 217 -10.48 11.06 -8.97
N GLU A 218 -10.88 11.71 -7.89
CA GLU A 218 -12.21 12.34 -7.76
C GLU A 218 -12.32 13.68 -8.50
N GLY A 219 -11.26 14.10 -9.21
CA GLY A 219 -11.21 15.33 -9.97
C GLY A 219 -10.87 16.57 -9.12
N SER A 220 -10.52 16.39 -7.85
CA SER A 220 -10.20 17.49 -6.95
C SER A 220 -8.76 17.97 -7.09
N VAL A 221 -8.58 19.28 -7.16
CA VAL A 221 -7.27 19.97 -7.03
C VAL A 221 -7.04 20.47 -5.62
N THR A 222 -8.07 20.46 -4.79
CA THR A 222 -8.03 20.77 -3.37
C THR A 222 -8.74 19.67 -2.60
N TRP A 223 -8.22 19.33 -1.42
CA TRP A 223 -8.83 18.36 -0.53
C TRP A 223 -8.90 18.91 0.87
N ARG A 224 -10.11 19.03 1.41
CA ARG A 224 -10.35 19.42 2.80
C ARG A 224 -10.78 18.18 3.58
N VAL A 225 -10.12 17.94 4.70
CA VAL A 225 -10.42 16.80 5.57
C VAL A 225 -10.38 17.24 7.03
N ALA A 226 -11.29 16.73 7.86
CA ALA A 226 -11.22 16.92 9.30
C ALA A 226 -9.96 16.23 9.86
N LEU A 227 -9.25 16.90 10.76
CA LEU A 227 -8.00 16.39 11.32
C LEU A 227 -8.20 15.05 12.05
N GLU A 228 -9.33 14.86 12.70
CA GLU A 228 -9.71 13.61 13.37
C GLU A 228 -9.91 12.48 12.35
N GLN A 229 -10.65 12.73 11.28
CA GLN A 229 -10.84 11.78 10.19
C GLN A 229 -9.51 11.41 9.51
N LEU A 230 -8.65 12.40 9.28
CA LEU A 230 -7.32 12.16 8.72
C LEU A 230 -6.48 11.28 9.65
N ALA A 231 -6.55 11.49 10.97
CA ALA A 231 -5.85 10.66 11.96
C ALA A 231 -6.33 9.20 11.95
N GLU A 232 -7.61 8.95 11.68
CA GLU A 232 -8.16 7.60 11.52
C GLU A 232 -7.69 6.96 10.21
N GLN A 233 -7.68 7.70 9.10
CA GLN A 233 -7.19 7.23 7.79
C GLN A 233 -5.69 6.97 7.76
N LEU A 234 -4.92 7.61 8.67
CA LEU A 234 -3.47 7.43 8.82
C LEU A 234 -3.08 6.46 9.93
N PRO A 235 -3.97 5.72 10.56
CA PRO A 235 -3.92 5.01 11.85
C PRO A 235 -2.79 5.50 12.78
N LEU A 236 -2.89 6.78 13.18
CA LEU A 236 -1.95 7.39 14.11
C LEU A 236 -2.39 7.13 15.55
N SER A 237 -1.44 6.91 16.44
CA SER A 237 -1.70 6.73 17.88
C SER A 237 -2.06 8.04 18.59
N GLN A 238 -1.68 9.18 18.02
CA GLN A 238 -1.97 10.51 18.54
C GLN A 238 -3.43 10.89 18.29
N ARG A 239 -4.06 11.55 19.27
CA ARG A 239 -5.45 12.02 19.17
C ARG A 239 -5.57 13.54 19.36
N TYR A 240 -4.61 14.18 20.03
CA TYR A 240 -4.65 15.61 20.26
C TYR A 240 -4.19 16.41 19.03
N PRO A 241 -4.88 17.49 18.63
CA PRO A 241 -4.57 18.27 17.44
C PRO A 241 -3.12 18.74 17.35
N SER A 242 -2.54 19.22 18.47
CA SER A 242 -1.14 19.67 18.53
C SER A 242 -0.14 18.55 18.28
N HIS A 243 -0.44 17.33 18.74
CA HIS A 243 0.42 16.18 18.51
C HIS A 243 0.28 15.67 17.06
N LEU A 244 -0.94 15.64 16.52
CA LEU A 244 -1.19 15.31 15.13
C LEU A 244 -0.47 16.27 14.20
N GLN A 245 -0.55 17.58 14.46
CA GLN A 245 0.18 18.57 13.68
C GLN A 245 1.69 18.30 13.68
N ARG A 246 2.28 17.98 14.83
CA ARG A 246 3.72 17.66 14.97
C ARG A 246 4.12 16.43 14.15
N VAL A 247 3.26 15.42 14.09
CA VAL A 247 3.51 14.19 13.29
C VAL A 247 3.32 14.44 11.80
N LEU A 248 2.35 15.26 11.42
CA LEU A 248 2.02 15.55 10.02
C LEU A 248 2.98 16.56 9.38
N GLN A 249 3.49 17.54 10.13
CA GLN A 249 4.33 18.61 9.62
C GLN A 249 5.53 18.11 8.77
N PRO A 250 6.37 17.17 9.22
CA PRO A 250 7.49 16.68 8.42
C PRO A 250 7.04 15.95 7.15
N ALA A 251 5.88 15.30 7.19
CA ALA A 251 5.31 14.63 6.02
C ALA A 251 4.80 15.65 4.99
N HIS A 252 4.15 16.74 5.44
CA HIS A 252 3.72 17.83 4.57
C HIS A 252 4.91 18.51 3.88
N GLU A 253 5.95 18.86 4.63
CA GLU A 253 7.18 19.45 4.08
C GLU A 253 7.82 18.57 3.03
N MET A 254 7.87 17.25 3.28
CA MET A 254 8.38 16.27 2.33
C MET A 254 7.56 16.20 1.04
N LEU A 255 6.22 16.24 1.15
CA LEU A 255 5.32 16.20 -0.02
C LEU A 255 5.37 17.50 -0.82
N ILE A 256 5.53 18.66 -0.17
CA ILE A 256 5.74 19.94 -0.83
C ILE A 256 7.11 19.93 -1.55
N GLY A 257 8.17 19.50 -0.87
CA GLY A 257 9.51 19.38 -1.45
C GLY A 257 9.58 18.41 -2.63
N ALA A 258 8.76 17.34 -2.62
CA ALA A 258 8.63 16.40 -3.72
C ALA A 258 7.74 16.92 -4.88
N GLY A 259 7.13 18.11 -4.75
CA GLY A 259 6.26 18.70 -5.75
C GLY A 259 4.90 18.00 -5.90
N LEU A 260 4.45 17.27 -4.88
CA LEU A 260 3.14 16.60 -4.83
C LEU A 260 2.04 17.51 -4.27
N LEU A 261 2.42 18.42 -3.40
CA LEU A 261 1.56 19.47 -2.86
C LEU A 261 2.11 20.85 -3.20
N ARG A 262 1.23 21.82 -3.39
CA ARG A 262 1.56 23.24 -3.50
C ARG A 262 1.48 23.94 -2.17
N ASP A 263 0.45 23.60 -1.37
CA ASP A 263 0.20 24.24 -0.09
C ASP A 263 -0.57 23.29 0.84
N VAL A 264 -0.38 23.49 2.13
CA VAL A 264 -1.11 22.81 3.21
C VAL A 264 -1.42 23.82 4.30
N GLN A 265 -2.69 23.95 4.66
CA GLN A 265 -3.13 24.86 5.71
C GLN A 265 -3.92 24.10 6.77
N LEU A 266 -3.54 24.27 8.01
CA LEU A 266 -4.32 23.80 9.16
C LEU A 266 -5.21 24.95 9.64
N ARG A 267 -6.53 24.73 9.62
CA ARG A 267 -7.51 25.74 10.01
C ARG A 267 -8.45 25.20 11.08
N GLN A 268 -8.72 26.03 12.07
CA GLN A 268 -9.77 25.76 13.04
C GLN A 268 -11.07 26.42 12.55
N HIS A 269 -12.13 25.63 12.54
CA HIS A 269 -13.48 26.13 12.29
C HIS A 269 -14.39 25.65 13.42
N ALA A 270 -14.97 26.58 14.17
CA ALA A 270 -15.68 26.29 15.40
C ALA A 270 -14.81 25.47 16.39
N ARG A 271 -15.21 24.24 16.70
CA ARG A 271 -14.49 23.33 17.61
C ARG A 271 -13.65 22.27 16.89
N SER A 272 -13.73 22.19 15.57
CA SER A 272 -13.06 21.17 14.76
C SER A 272 -11.88 21.76 13.99
N TRP A 273 -10.85 20.95 13.82
CA TRP A 273 -9.68 21.28 13.02
C TRP A 273 -9.77 20.60 11.65
N TYR A 274 -9.39 21.33 10.61
CA TYR A 274 -9.37 20.86 9.22
C TYR A 274 -7.99 21.08 8.62
N VAL A 275 -7.61 20.17 7.74
CA VAL A 275 -6.43 20.33 6.88
C VAL A 275 -6.91 20.58 5.46
N ASP A 276 -6.51 21.70 4.89
CA ASP A 276 -6.75 22.07 3.51
C ASP A 276 -5.49 21.78 2.70
N TYR A 277 -5.57 20.85 1.78
CA TYR A 277 -4.50 20.49 0.86
C TYR A 277 -4.74 21.12 -0.51
N VAL A 278 -3.69 21.71 -1.11
CA VAL A 278 -3.68 22.15 -2.50
C VAL A 278 -2.73 21.25 -3.28
N LEU A 279 -3.26 20.42 -4.16
CA LEU A 279 -2.51 19.46 -4.94
C LEU A 279 -1.72 20.14 -6.05
N ALA A 280 -0.48 19.71 -6.26
CA ALA A 280 0.29 20.13 -7.41
C ALA A 280 -0.31 19.52 -8.70
N SER A 281 -0.27 20.25 -9.81
CA SER A 281 -0.69 19.71 -11.10
C SER A 281 0.19 18.51 -11.45
N ARG A 282 -0.41 17.41 -11.94
CA ARG A 282 0.40 16.34 -12.54
C ARG A 282 1.20 16.96 -13.69
N SER A 283 2.53 16.95 -13.59
CA SER A 283 3.35 17.25 -14.75
C SER A 283 2.91 16.27 -15.84
N ARG A 284 2.40 16.79 -16.97
CA ARG A 284 2.23 15.96 -18.17
C ARG A 284 3.62 15.42 -18.48
N THR A 285 3.90 14.18 -18.10
CA THR A 285 5.06 13.48 -18.63
C THR A 285 4.79 13.38 -20.12
N VAL A 286 5.45 14.26 -20.86
CA VAL A 286 5.46 14.21 -22.34
C VAL A 286 5.91 12.80 -22.69
N ALA A 287 5.07 12.11 -23.47
CA ALA A 287 5.25 10.76 -23.97
C ALA A 287 6.53 10.62 -24.79
#